data_cedd98af88fcff842e40563f22d847bb
#
_entry.id   cedd98af88fcff842e40563f22d847bb
#
_cell.length_a   1.000
_cell.length_b   1.000
_cell.length_c   1.000
_cell.angle_alpha   90.00
_cell.angle_beta   90.00
_cell.angle_gamma   90.00
#
_symmetry.space_group_name_H-M   'P 1'
#
loop_
_entity.id
_entity.type
_entity.pdbx_description
1 polymer ?
#
loop_
_entity_poly.entity_id
_entity_poly.type
_entity_poly.pdbx_seq_one_letter_code
_entity_poly.pdbx_strand_id
1 'polypeptide(L)'
;MWIPDPADEAIRDLTRAREDGINSRTKARQQLKAFLLRHEVRYAGKTSWCKLHYRWLAELNFGAAAAQTAFTEYLLAVQAADERVQRLSQALQDSIKGWRFEPVVAALQALRGIDIIKIGRAHV
;
A
#
# COMPACT_ATOMS: atom_id res chain seq x y z
N MET A 1 1.47 -7.26 -36.82
CA MET A 1 1.58 -7.76 -35.45
C MET A 1 2.13 -6.66 -34.54
N TRP A 2 1.45 -6.35 -33.47
CA TRP A 2 1.92 -5.35 -32.53
C TRP A 2 3.01 -5.96 -31.62
N ILE A 3 4.16 -5.32 -31.59
CA ILE A 3 5.28 -5.73 -30.73
C ILE A 3 5.39 -4.70 -29.61
N PRO A 4 5.30 -5.12 -28.33
CA PRO A 4 5.43 -4.16 -27.22
C PRO A 4 6.80 -3.48 -27.23
N ASP A 5 6.81 -2.18 -27.00
CA ASP A 5 8.03 -1.43 -26.75
C ASP A 5 8.62 -1.87 -25.41
N PRO A 6 9.94 -2.08 -25.31
CA PRO A 6 10.56 -2.42 -24.03
C PRO A 6 10.22 -1.46 -22.88
N ALA A 7 10.05 -0.17 -23.17
CA ALA A 7 9.64 0.81 -22.17
C ALA A 7 8.21 0.56 -21.68
N ASP A 8 7.31 0.16 -22.56
CA ASP A 8 5.93 -0.18 -22.19
C ASP A 8 5.88 -1.42 -21.31
N GLU A 9 6.70 -2.42 -21.60
CA GLU A 9 6.81 -3.62 -20.79
C GLU A 9 7.39 -3.32 -19.41
N ALA A 10 8.37 -2.43 -19.33
CA ALA A 10 8.95 -2.00 -18.07
C ALA A 10 7.90 -1.30 -17.19
N ILE A 11 7.05 -0.46 -17.79
CA ILE A 11 5.94 0.18 -17.05
C ILE A 11 4.94 -0.87 -16.57
N ARG A 12 4.64 -1.89 -17.39
CA ARG A 12 3.75 -2.98 -16.98
C ARG A 12 4.33 -3.77 -15.81
N ASP A 13 5.62 -4.08 -15.86
CA ASP A 13 6.29 -4.79 -14.78
C ASP A 13 6.21 -3.99 -13.48
N LEU A 14 6.43 -2.69 -13.55
CA LEU A 14 6.38 -1.82 -12.39
C LEU A 14 4.95 -1.71 -11.84
N THR A 15 3.96 -1.61 -12.72
CA THR A 15 2.53 -1.60 -12.33
C THR A 15 2.15 -2.91 -11.64
N ARG A 16 2.60 -4.04 -12.18
CA ARG A 16 2.33 -5.36 -11.61
C ARG A 16 2.99 -5.52 -10.25
N ALA A 17 4.25 -5.06 -10.11
CA ALA A 17 4.95 -5.09 -8.83
C ALA A 17 4.22 -4.25 -7.78
N ARG A 18 3.68 -3.09 -8.18
CA ARG A 18 2.89 -2.24 -7.29
C ARG A 18 1.61 -2.92 -6.84
N GLU A 19 0.91 -3.59 -7.75
CA GLU A 19 -0.30 -4.36 -7.41
C GLU A 19 0.01 -5.47 -6.42
N ASP A 20 1.10 -6.19 -6.64
CA ASP A 20 1.57 -7.22 -5.71
C ASP A 20 1.89 -6.64 -4.34
N GLY A 21 2.49 -5.46 -4.31
CA GLY A 21 2.76 -4.73 -3.07
C GLY A 21 1.49 -4.35 -2.33
N ILE A 22 0.47 -3.87 -3.05
CA ILE A 22 -0.83 -3.52 -2.47
C ILE A 22 -1.51 -4.77 -1.89
N ASN A 23 -1.47 -5.89 -2.61
CA ASN A 23 -2.04 -7.14 -2.14
C ASN A 23 -1.32 -7.67 -0.90
N SER A 24 0.00 -7.57 -0.87
CA SER A 24 0.80 -7.93 0.31
C SER A 24 0.46 -7.06 1.51
N ARG A 25 0.27 -5.76 1.29
CA ARG A 25 -0.14 -4.82 2.34
C ARG A 25 -1.51 -5.19 2.91
N THR A 26 -2.48 -5.48 2.05
CA THR A 26 -3.82 -5.89 2.46
C THR A 26 -3.75 -7.15 3.32
N LYS A 27 -2.95 -8.13 2.91
CA LYS A 27 -2.76 -9.36 3.67
C LYS A 27 -2.12 -9.10 5.03
N ALA A 28 -1.08 -8.27 5.07
CA ALA A 28 -0.41 -7.91 6.32
C ALA A 28 -1.38 -7.20 7.28
N ARG A 29 -2.20 -6.29 6.78
CA ARG A 29 -3.22 -5.59 7.57
C ARG A 29 -4.27 -6.55 8.12
N GLN A 30 -4.72 -7.52 7.30
CA GLN A 30 -5.68 -8.53 7.73
C GLN A 30 -5.10 -9.42 8.83
N GLN A 31 -3.83 -9.80 8.72
CA GLN A 31 -3.15 -10.61 9.72
C GLN A 31 -3.03 -9.85 11.06
N LEU A 32 -2.68 -8.57 11.01
CA LEU A 32 -2.63 -7.75 12.22
C LEU A 32 -4.01 -7.59 12.86
N LYS A 33 -5.04 -7.31 12.06
CA LYS A 33 -6.41 -7.21 12.56
C LYS A 33 -6.89 -8.50 13.20
N ALA A 34 -6.57 -9.65 12.61
CA ALA A 34 -6.91 -10.95 13.18
C ALA A 34 -6.23 -11.18 14.53
N PHE A 35 -4.96 -10.78 14.65
CA PHE A 35 -4.25 -10.85 15.92
C PHE A 35 -4.94 -10.00 17.00
N LEU A 36 -5.24 -8.74 16.66
CA LEU A 36 -5.91 -7.82 17.58
C LEU A 36 -7.28 -8.36 18.02
N LEU A 37 -8.02 -8.92 17.08
CA LEU A 37 -9.34 -9.49 17.38
C LEU A 37 -9.24 -10.67 18.35
N ARG A 38 -8.25 -11.53 18.17
CA ARG A 38 -8.01 -12.65 19.11
C ARG A 38 -7.70 -12.17 20.53
N HIS A 39 -7.08 -11.00 20.65
CA HIS A 39 -6.77 -10.38 21.94
C HIS A 39 -7.83 -9.41 22.43
N GLU A 40 -8.98 -9.35 21.75
CA GLU A 40 -10.11 -8.48 22.09
C GLU A 40 -9.73 -7.00 22.14
N VAL A 41 -8.78 -6.60 21.29
CA VAL A 41 -8.33 -5.20 21.18
C VAL A 41 -9.00 -4.57 19.98
N ARG A 42 -9.70 -3.46 20.21
CA ARG A 42 -10.42 -2.74 19.15
C ARG A 42 -10.01 -1.28 19.12
N TYR A 43 -9.78 -0.77 17.92
CA TYR A 43 -9.53 0.65 17.73
C TYR A 43 -10.87 1.40 17.72
N ALA A 44 -10.99 2.43 18.55
CA ALA A 44 -12.22 3.22 18.66
C ALA A 44 -12.31 4.35 17.62
N GLY A 45 -11.26 4.61 16.86
CA GLY A 45 -11.23 5.67 15.86
C GLY A 45 -12.05 5.34 14.62
N LYS A 46 -12.42 6.37 13.86
CA LYS A 46 -13.28 6.23 12.68
C LYS A 46 -12.52 5.71 11.46
N THR A 47 -11.23 6.05 11.34
CA THR A 47 -10.43 5.73 10.16
C THR A 47 -9.23 4.89 10.56
N SER A 48 -9.12 3.70 9.94
CA SER A 48 -7.96 2.83 10.13
C SER A 48 -6.80 3.26 9.23
N TRP A 49 -5.57 2.90 9.64
CA TRP A 49 -4.35 3.07 8.84
C TRP A 49 -3.97 4.53 8.58
N CYS A 50 -4.42 5.44 9.44
CA CYS A 50 -3.99 6.83 9.48
C CYS A 50 -2.96 7.00 10.61
N LYS A 51 -2.40 8.21 10.74
CA LYS A 51 -1.39 8.51 11.76
C LYS A 51 -1.87 8.21 13.17
N LEU A 52 -3.12 8.52 13.48
CA LEU A 52 -3.71 8.24 14.80
C LEU A 52 -3.79 6.75 15.07
N HIS A 53 -4.18 5.96 14.06
CA HIS A 53 -4.26 4.51 14.18
C HIS A 53 -2.87 3.91 14.43
N TYR A 54 -1.85 4.32 13.65
CA TYR A 54 -0.48 3.84 13.85
C TYR A 54 0.09 4.26 15.21
N ARG A 55 -0.23 5.46 15.68
CA ARG A 55 0.19 5.91 17.01
C ARG A 55 -0.44 5.04 18.09
N TRP A 56 -1.73 4.76 17.96
CA TRP A 56 -2.44 3.87 18.88
C TRP A 56 -1.83 2.47 18.86
N LEU A 57 -1.55 1.91 17.67
CA LEU A 57 -0.90 0.61 17.55
C LEU A 57 0.47 0.58 18.25
N ALA A 58 1.26 1.64 18.09
CA ALA A 58 2.60 1.71 18.69
C ALA A 58 2.56 1.70 20.23
N GLU A 59 1.46 2.10 20.84
CA GLU A 59 1.31 2.19 22.28
C GLU A 59 0.72 0.92 22.91
N LEU A 60 0.29 -0.06 22.10
CA LEU A 60 -0.32 -1.28 22.62
C LEU A 60 0.70 -2.15 23.35
N ASN A 61 0.27 -2.69 24.50
CA ASN A 61 1.07 -3.60 25.30
C ASN A 61 0.22 -4.82 25.67
N PHE A 62 0.72 -6.00 25.35
CA PHE A 62 -0.02 -7.25 25.55
C PHE A 62 0.40 -8.00 26.83
N GLY A 63 1.33 -7.44 27.60
CA GLY A 63 1.76 -8.02 28.85
C GLY A 63 2.72 -9.20 28.73
N ALA A 64 2.33 -10.26 28.02
CA ALA A 64 3.20 -11.40 27.78
C ALA A 64 4.25 -11.09 26.71
N ALA A 65 5.51 -11.43 26.98
CA ALA A 65 6.61 -11.12 26.08
C ALA A 65 6.43 -11.74 24.68
N ALA A 66 5.97 -12.99 24.62
CA ALA A 66 5.75 -13.67 23.35
C ALA A 66 4.65 -13.00 22.52
N ALA A 67 3.56 -12.59 23.17
CA ALA A 67 2.46 -11.89 22.52
C ALA A 67 2.90 -10.53 22.00
N GLN A 68 3.69 -9.81 22.78
CA GLN A 68 4.24 -8.50 22.37
C GLN A 68 5.17 -8.65 21.18
N THR A 69 6.00 -9.69 21.17
CA THR A 69 6.91 -9.96 20.03
C THR A 69 6.10 -10.28 18.78
N ALA A 70 5.08 -11.13 18.87
CA ALA A 70 4.22 -11.47 17.74
C ALA A 70 3.52 -10.22 17.19
N PHE A 71 2.95 -9.40 18.07
CA PHE A 71 2.32 -8.14 17.67
C PHE A 71 3.29 -7.22 16.94
N THR A 72 4.49 -7.05 17.49
CA THR A 72 5.52 -6.19 16.90
C THR A 72 5.87 -6.67 15.49
N GLU A 73 6.00 -7.98 15.28
CA GLU A 73 6.28 -8.54 13.96
C GLU A 73 5.14 -8.28 12.97
N TYR A 74 3.89 -8.43 13.39
CA TYR A 74 2.75 -8.10 12.52
C TYR A 74 2.72 -6.63 12.17
N LEU A 75 3.01 -5.76 13.11
CA LEU A 75 3.05 -4.32 12.88
C LEU A 75 4.19 -3.94 11.93
N LEU A 76 5.38 -4.50 12.12
CA LEU A 76 6.51 -4.28 11.24
C LEU A 76 6.22 -4.74 9.81
N ALA A 77 5.52 -5.86 9.65
CA ALA A 77 5.13 -6.35 8.33
C ALA A 77 4.20 -5.37 7.61
N VAL A 78 3.24 -4.79 8.33
CA VAL A 78 2.34 -3.77 7.77
C VAL A 78 3.14 -2.53 7.35
N GLN A 79 4.03 -2.05 8.21
CA GLN A 79 4.84 -0.87 7.93
C GLN A 79 5.78 -1.09 6.74
N ALA A 80 6.40 -2.26 6.65
CA ALA A 80 7.26 -2.63 5.52
C ALA A 80 6.46 -2.68 4.22
N ALA A 81 5.24 -3.21 4.25
CA ALA A 81 4.37 -3.25 3.09
C ALA A 81 3.93 -1.84 2.65
N ASP A 82 3.62 -0.96 3.59
CA ASP A 82 3.30 0.44 3.31
C ASP A 82 4.47 1.14 2.60
N GLU A 83 5.68 0.98 3.12
CA GLU A 83 6.88 1.58 2.53
C GLU A 83 7.14 1.05 1.13
N ARG A 84 6.94 -0.24 0.92
CA ARG A 84 7.11 -0.86 -0.41
C ARG A 84 6.13 -0.29 -1.42
N VAL A 85 4.85 -0.16 -1.05
CA VAL A 85 3.83 0.42 -1.93
C VAL A 85 4.18 1.87 -2.24
N GLN A 86 4.66 2.61 -1.26
CA GLN A 86 5.06 4.01 -1.45
C GLN A 86 6.24 4.13 -2.42
N ARG A 87 7.27 3.28 -2.26
CA ARG A 87 8.42 3.26 -3.17
C ARG A 87 8.01 2.93 -4.61
N LEU A 88 7.16 1.90 -4.77
CA LEU A 88 6.69 1.47 -6.09
C LEU A 88 5.79 2.51 -6.73
N SER A 89 4.94 3.17 -5.95
CA SER A 89 4.09 4.25 -6.43
C SER A 89 4.92 5.44 -6.92
N GLN A 90 5.96 5.80 -6.19
CA GLN A 90 6.86 6.88 -6.59
C GLN A 90 7.65 6.51 -7.84
N ALA A 91 8.17 5.28 -7.90
CA ALA A 91 8.89 4.79 -9.07
C ALA A 91 8.01 4.79 -10.33
N LEU A 92 6.74 4.37 -10.18
CA LEU A 92 5.79 4.36 -11.27
C LEU A 92 5.50 5.79 -11.76
N GLN A 93 5.29 6.72 -10.83
CA GLN A 93 5.04 8.12 -11.14
C GLN A 93 6.23 8.73 -11.88
N ASP A 94 7.44 8.46 -11.43
CA ASP A 94 8.67 8.96 -12.08
C ASP A 94 8.86 8.36 -13.47
N SER A 95 8.52 7.09 -13.64
CA SER A 95 8.63 6.40 -14.93
C SER A 95 7.62 6.93 -15.95
N ILE A 96 6.43 7.30 -15.51
CA ILE A 96 5.39 7.86 -16.38
C ILE A 96 5.81 9.22 -16.94
N LYS A 97 6.57 10.00 -16.21
CA LYS A 97 7.02 11.33 -16.66
C LYS A 97 7.83 11.32 -17.95
N GLY A 98 8.54 10.24 -18.25
CA GLY A 98 9.29 10.10 -19.48
C GLY A 98 8.64 9.16 -20.50
N TRP A 99 7.43 8.68 -20.19
CA TRP A 99 6.76 7.69 -21.01
C TRP A 99 5.97 8.35 -22.15
N ARG A 100 5.91 7.68 -23.31
CA ARG A 100 5.21 8.19 -24.50
C ARG A 100 3.71 8.45 -24.30
N PHE A 101 3.08 7.81 -23.29
CA PHE A 101 1.68 8.00 -22.95
C PHE A 101 1.44 9.02 -21.85
N GLU A 102 2.48 9.71 -21.40
CA GLU A 102 2.34 10.72 -20.34
C GLU A 102 1.27 11.78 -20.65
N PRO A 103 1.20 12.37 -21.87
CA PRO A 103 0.16 13.35 -22.16
C PRO A 103 -1.25 12.80 -22.04
N VAL A 104 -1.47 11.53 -22.40
CA VAL A 104 -2.77 10.86 -22.29
C VAL A 104 -3.15 10.68 -20.82
N VAL A 105 -2.20 10.22 -20.02
CA VAL A 105 -2.41 10.02 -18.57
C VAL A 105 -2.74 11.36 -17.90
N ALA A 106 -2.00 12.42 -18.20
CA ALA A 106 -2.23 13.75 -17.66
C ALA A 106 -3.61 14.29 -18.04
N ALA A 107 -4.03 14.09 -19.30
CA ALA A 107 -5.35 14.50 -19.77
C ALA A 107 -6.49 13.78 -19.03
N LEU A 108 -6.33 12.47 -18.82
CA LEU A 108 -7.33 11.68 -18.10
C LEU A 108 -7.43 12.10 -16.62
N GLN A 109 -6.32 12.39 -16.00
CA GLN A 109 -6.27 12.88 -14.63
C GLN A 109 -6.98 14.23 -14.50
N ALA A 110 -6.71 15.14 -15.42
CA ALA A 110 -7.32 16.48 -15.43
C ALA A 110 -8.83 16.43 -15.63
N LEU A 111 -9.31 15.58 -16.55
CA LEU A 111 -10.74 15.47 -16.86
C LEU A 111 -11.55 14.86 -15.73
N ARG A 112 -10.98 13.93 -15.00
CA ARG A 112 -11.70 13.15 -13.97
C ARG A 112 -11.33 13.54 -12.55
N GLY A 113 -10.33 14.39 -12.37
CA GLY A 113 -9.79 14.68 -11.05
C GLY A 113 -9.23 13.45 -10.36
N ILE A 114 -8.80 12.45 -11.13
CA ILE A 114 -8.31 11.17 -10.61
C ILE A 114 -6.82 11.04 -10.88
N ASP A 115 -6.07 10.75 -9.83
CA ASP A 115 -4.67 10.39 -9.92
C ASP A 115 -4.57 8.89 -10.18
N ILE A 116 -3.73 8.46 -11.14
CA ILE A 116 -3.55 7.05 -11.47
C ILE A 116 -3.10 6.23 -10.25
N ILE A 117 -2.35 6.84 -9.34
CA ILE A 117 -1.90 6.19 -8.11
C ILE A 117 -3.05 6.07 -7.12
N LYS A 118 -3.94 7.06 -7.06
CA LYS A 118 -5.11 7.03 -6.19
C LYS A 118 -6.13 5.96 -6.59
N ILE A 119 -6.22 5.62 -7.87
CA ILE A 119 -7.10 4.53 -8.34
C ILE A 119 -6.73 3.23 -7.62
N GLY A 120 -5.45 2.92 -7.48
CA GLY A 120 -5.00 1.74 -6.76
C GLY A 120 -5.35 1.78 -5.27
N ARG A 121 -5.39 2.96 -4.65
CA ARG A 121 -5.75 3.12 -3.24
C ARG A 121 -7.24 2.98 -2.97
N ALA A 122 -8.08 3.28 -3.95
CA ALA A 122 -9.52 3.21 -3.80
C ALA A 122 -10.04 1.79 -3.55
N HIS A 123 -9.24 0.79 -3.87
CA HIS A 123 -9.59 -0.62 -3.70
C HIS A 123 -9.03 -1.25 -2.43
N VAL A 124 -8.46 -0.46 -1.56
CA VAL A 124 -7.82 -0.95 -0.32
C VAL A 124 -8.71 -0.73 0.93
#